data_a60274aa3009e1ea5cd6eee25bf5951e
#
_entry.id   a60274aa3009e1ea5cd6eee25bf5951e
#
_cell.length_a   1.000
_cell.length_b   1.000
_cell.length_c   1.000
_cell.angle_alpha   90.00
_cell.angle_beta   90.00
_cell.angle_gamma   90.00
#
_symmetry.space_group_name_H-M   'P 1'
#
loop_
_entity.id
_entity.type
_entity.pdbx_description
1 polymer ?
#
loop_
_entity_poly.entity_id
_entity_poly.type
_entity_poly.pdbx_seq_one_letter_code
_entity_poly.pdbx_strand_id
1 'polypeptide(L)'
;NILQYDDVMNNQREIIYEKRNKILDSESIHEDILDTFRHHIEDLVNSHLVIDGEINDDDIDEITEFANENLLVKDIKKSSLKNKSAEDIINKLYQQVVDEYQEKISILPEEVTNEFEKAISLQVIDNYWMEHINTMSHLREGIYLRGYAQVDPLHAYTMEGFDMFDKMLQNIDKDTTVFLLKAEIRQNIERKPAAETKKMSTNKDDSSDKSKKKPAKSKKVGRNDLCPCG
;
A
#
# COMPACT_ATOMS: atom_id res chain seq x y z
N ASN A 1 -4.74 27.47 -20.46
CA ASN A 1 -5.26 27.20 -19.10
C ASN A 1 -5.48 25.72 -18.81
N ILE A 2 -5.91 24.87 -19.79
CA ILE A 2 -6.08 23.43 -19.57
C ILE A 2 -4.73 22.77 -19.26
N LEU A 3 -3.67 23.13 -19.94
CA LEU A 3 -2.31 22.61 -19.72
C LEU A 3 -1.80 22.85 -18.28
N GLN A 4 -2.15 23.98 -17.67
CA GLN A 4 -1.71 24.30 -16.30
C GLN A 4 -2.36 23.41 -15.22
N TYR A 5 -3.59 22.97 -15.44
CA TYR A 5 -4.22 21.98 -14.56
C TYR A 5 -3.57 20.59 -14.71
N ASP A 6 -3.20 20.25 -15.94
CA ASP A 6 -2.54 18.97 -16.24
C ASP A 6 -1.10 18.96 -15.69
N ASP A 7 -0.40 20.11 -15.66
CA ASP A 7 0.94 20.24 -15.09
C ASP A 7 0.97 19.91 -13.60
N VAL A 8 -0.06 20.32 -12.81
CA VAL A 8 -0.16 19.98 -11.39
C VAL A 8 -0.23 18.46 -11.19
N MET A 9 -1.10 17.79 -11.97
CA MET A 9 -1.23 16.33 -11.89
C MET A 9 0.01 15.59 -12.40
N ASN A 10 0.69 16.13 -13.41
CA ASN A 10 1.89 15.52 -13.95
C ASN A 10 3.04 15.57 -12.93
N ASN A 11 3.23 16.70 -12.25
CA ASN A 11 4.24 16.80 -11.18
C ASN A 11 3.98 15.80 -10.04
N GLN A 12 2.72 15.67 -9.59
CA GLN A 12 2.35 14.71 -8.56
C GLN A 12 2.55 13.27 -9.03
N ARG A 13 2.23 12.97 -10.29
CA ARG A 13 2.44 11.65 -10.91
C ARG A 13 3.92 11.30 -10.95
N GLU A 14 4.78 12.25 -11.31
CA GLU A 14 6.22 12.06 -11.37
C GLU A 14 6.78 11.64 -10.00
N ILE A 15 6.41 12.34 -8.94
CA ILE A 15 6.80 12.01 -7.55
C ILE A 15 6.37 10.59 -7.17
N ILE A 16 5.11 10.22 -7.44
CA ILE A 16 4.61 8.89 -7.10
C ILE A 16 5.29 7.79 -7.92
N TYR A 17 5.55 8.04 -9.21
CA TYR A 17 6.23 7.07 -10.06
C TYR A 17 7.69 6.89 -9.69
N GLU A 18 8.39 7.95 -9.30
CA GLU A 18 9.75 7.86 -8.75
C GLU A 18 9.77 7.04 -7.45
N LYS A 19 8.83 7.32 -6.51
CA LYS A 19 8.70 6.54 -5.26
C LYS A 19 8.42 5.06 -5.57
N ARG A 20 7.55 4.76 -6.51
CA ARG A 20 7.25 3.38 -6.95
C ARG A 20 8.44 2.68 -7.58
N ASN A 21 9.11 3.35 -8.51
CA ASN A 21 10.27 2.79 -9.21
C ASN A 21 11.40 2.52 -8.24
N LYS A 22 11.66 3.42 -7.26
CA LYS A 22 12.64 3.18 -6.20
C LYS A 22 12.35 1.88 -5.46
N ILE A 23 11.08 1.61 -5.10
CA ILE A 23 10.68 0.37 -4.42
C ILE A 23 10.92 -0.85 -5.32
N LEU A 24 10.57 -0.77 -6.61
CA LEU A 24 10.70 -1.89 -7.54
C LEU A 24 12.16 -2.24 -7.83
N ASP A 25 12.99 -1.23 -8.04
CA ASP A 25 14.39 -1.38 -8.51
C ASP A 25 15.35 -1.68 -7.36
N SER A 26 15.03 -1.34 -6.11
CA SER A 26 15.88 -1.61 -4.95
C SER A 26 15.89 -3.10 -4.60
N GLU A 27 17.00 -3.65 -4.16
CA GLU A 27 17.06 -5.00 -3.59
C GLU A 27 16.30 -5.08 -2.28
N SER A 28 16.49 -4.10 -1.40
CA SER A 28 15.79 -3.94 -0.13
C SER A 28 15.34 -2.50 0.05
N ILE A 29 14.20 -2.30 0.72
CA ILE A 29 13.66 -1.00 1.11
C ILE A 29 13.59 -0.86 2.64
N HIS A 30 14.27 -1.74 3.37
CA HIS A 30 14.15 -1.82 4.83
C HIS A 30 14.48 -0.49 5.53
N GLU A 31 15.54 0.20 5.10
CA GLU A 31 15.88 1.52 5.64
C GLU A 31 14.79 2.56 5.35
N ASP A 32 14.22 2.56 4.15
CA ASP A 32 13.10 3.45 3.79
C ASP A 32 11.85 3.13 4.64
N ILE A 33 11.64 1.88 5.03
CA ILE A 33 10.56 1.49 5.95
C ILE A 33 10.78 2.04 7.35
N LEU A 34 12.02 1.95 7.87
CA LEU A 34 12.35 2.53 9.17
C LEU A 34 12.17 4.05 9.18
N ASP A 35 12.55 4.73 8.09
CA ASP A 35 12.30 6.16 7.92
C ASP A 35 10.80 6.46 7.87
N THR A 36 10.01 5.64 7.18
CA THR A 36 8.54 5.77 7.12
C THR A 36 7.91 5.64 8.52
N PHE A 37 8.37 4.68 9.33
CA PHE A 37 7.92 4.56 10.73
C PHE A 37 8.23 5.81 11.53
N ARG A 38 9.43 6.37 11.36
CA ARG A 38 9.84 7.58 12.05
C ARG A 38 8.98 8.78 11.65
N HIS A 39 8.79 9.01 10.36
CA HIS A 39 7.96 10.11 9.85
C HIS A 39 6.53 10.01 10.38
N HIS A 40 5.92 8.81 10.33
CA HIS A 40 4.57 8.65 10.86
C HIS A 40 4.47 8.93 12.37
N ILE A 41 5.44 8.50 13.16
CA ILE A 41 5.48 8.78 14.61
C ILE A 41 5.71 10.28 14.88
N GLU A 42 6.55 10.93 14.08
CA GLU A 42 6.76 12.38 14.14
C GLU A 42 5.47 13.13 13.83
N ASP A 43 4.77 12.76 12.76
CA ASP A 43 3.48 13.36 12.39
C ASP A 43 2.42 13.14 13.49
N LEU A 44 2.34 11.93 14.05
CA LEU A 44 1.44 11.60 15.15
C LEU A 44 1.69 12.52 16.36
N VAL A 45 2.92 12.65 16.82
CA VAL A 45 3.26 13.43 18.00
C VAL A 45 3.13 14.93 17.73
N ASN A 46 3.61 15.39 16.57
CA ASN A 46 3.60 16.81 16.20
C ASN A 46 2.17 17.34 15.96
N SER A 47 1.23 16.50 15.53
CA SER A 47 -0.18 16.89 15.39
C SER A 47 -0.86 17.21 16.72
N HIS A 48 -0.27 16.78 17.85
CA HIS A 48 -0.77 17.03 19.22
C HIS A 48 0.02 18.12 19.96
N LEU A 49 0.97 18.79 19.27
CA LEU A 49 1.69 19.90 19.88
C LEU A 49 0.81 21.15 20.01
N VAL A 50 0.75 21.73 21.20
CA VAL A 50 0.18 23.06 21.41
C VAL A 50 1.18 24.17 21.05
N ILE A 51 0.69 25.42 21.00
CA ILE A 51 1.43 26.60 20.51
C ILE A 51 2.80 26.79 21.19
N ASP A 52 2.97 26.34 22.42
CA ASP A 52 4.22 26.44 23.17
C ASP A 52 5.16 25.24 23.03
N GLY A 53 4.82 24.27 22.14
CA GLY A 53 5.63 23.06 21.90
C GLY A 53 5.53 22.03 23.02
N GLU A 54 4.57 22.19 23.93
CA GLU A 54 4.25 21.21 24.96
C GLU A 54 3.12 20.28 24.52
N ILE A 55 3.08 19.08 25.09
CA ILE A 55 2.01 18.10 24.91
C ILE A 55 1.26 18.00 26.23
N ASN A 56 -0.05 18.25 26.21
CA ASN A 56 -0.86 18.15 27.40
C ASN A 56 -1.18 16.69 27.79
N ASP A 57 -1.72 16.47 28.99
CA ASP A 57 -1.99 15.12 29.50
C ASP A 57 -3.05 14.37 28.68
N ASP A 58 -4.02 15.07 28.09
CA ASP A 58 -5.08 14.45 27.26
C ASP A 58 -4.51 14.01 25.90
N ASP A 59 -3.63 14.83 25.29
CA ASP A 59 -2.93 14.49 24.05
C ASP A 59 -1.99 13.29 24.25
N ILE A 60 -1.34 13.19 25.42
CA ILE A 60 -0.53 12.00 25.77
C ILE A 60 -1.41 10.74 25.86
N ASP A 61 -2.67 10.86 26.32
CA ASP A 61 -3.61 9.73 26.32
C ASP A 61 -3.92 9.29 24.89
N GLU A 62 -4.27 10.24 23.99
CA GLU A 62 -4.58 9.96 22.60
C GLU A 62 -3.38 9.33 21.87
N ILE A 63 -2.18 9.87 22.05
CA ILE A 63 -0.95 9.30 21.49
C ILE A 63 -0.70 7.88 22.01
N THR A 64 -0.88 7.66 23.32
CA THR A 64 -0.66 6.34 23.95
C THR A 64 -1.67 5.32 23.44
N GLU A 65 -2.94 5.68 23.37
CA GLU A 65 -4.02 4.83 22.88
C GLU A 65 -3.78 4.46 21.41
N PHE A 66 -3.52 5.44 20.56
CA PHE A 66 -3.22 5.20 19.15
C PHE A 66 -2.02 4.29 18.96
N ALA A 67 -0.93 4.54 19.70
CA ALA A 67 0.29 3.73 19.60
C ALA A 67 0.03 2.27 20.01
N ASN A 68 -0.68 2.03 21.11
CA ASN A 68 -1.01 0.69 21.58
C ASN A 68 -1.94 -0.05 20.61
N GLU A 69 -2.93 0.63 20.05
CA GLU A 69 -3.86 0.01 19.13
C GLU A 69 -3.24 -0.28 17.77
N ASN A 70 -2.41 0.63 17.24
CA ASN A 70 -2.01 0.61 15.84
C ASN A 70 -0.53 0.32 15.58
N LEU A 71 0.36 0.62 16.52
CA LEU A 71 1.81 0.53 16.29
C LEU A 71 2.48 -0.58 17.10
N LEU A 72 2.07 -0.78 18.35
CA LEU A 72 2.79 -1.64 19.29
C LEU A 72 2.10 -3.00 19.48
N VAL A 73 2.90 -4.01 19.81
CA VAL A 73 2.45 -5.32 20.29
C VAL A 73 2.44 -5.34 21.82
N LYS A 74 3.46 -4.74 22.44
CA LYS A 74 3.59 -4.59 23.90
C LYS A 74 3.16 -3.20 24.29
N ASP A 75 2.07 -3.07 25.05
CA ASP A 75 1.52 -1.78 25.45
C ASP A 75 2.53 -0.88 26.18
N ILE A 76 2.59 0.36 25.76
CA ILE A 76 3.32 1.42 26.44
C ILE A 76 2.40 2.10 27.46
N LYS A 77 2.95 2.41 28.66
CA LYS A 77 2.17 3.08 29.69
C LYS A 77 2.26 4.59 29.53
N LYS A 78 1.14 5.30 29.68
CA LYS A 78 1.07 6.79 29.73
C LYS A 78 2.14 7.39 30.65
N SER A 79 2.33 6.81 31.84
CA SER A 79 3.32 7.29 32.81
C SER A 79 4.75 7.33 32.28
N SER A 80 5.04 6.57 31.24
CA SER A 80 6.36 6.51 30.62
C SER A 80 6.59 7.60 29.57
N LEU A 81 5.53 8.26 29.11
CA LEU A 81 5.55 9.38 28.16
C LEU A 81 5.31 10.73 28.86
N LYS A 82 4.71 10.71 30.02
CA LYS A 82 4.37 11.93 30.80
C LYS A 82 5.62 12.73 31.16
N ASN A 83 5.52 14.06 31.10
CA ASN A 83 6.59 15.01 31.39
C ASN A 83 7.84 14.87 30.51
N LYS A 84 7.67 14.35 29.28
CA LYS A 84 8.73 14.23 28.30
C LYS A 84 8.56 15.27 27.20
N SER A 85 9.65 15.67 26.58
CA SER A 85 9.60 16.47 25.36
C SER A 85 8.98 15.67 24.20
N ALA A 86 8.46 16.36 23.18
CA ALA A 86 7.96 15.71 21.97
C ALA A 86 9.02 14.80 21.34
N GLU A 87 10.26 15.26 21.28
CA GLU A 87 11.37 14.49 20.73
C GLU A 87 11.67 13.22 21.54
N ASP A 88 11.60 13.28 22.87
CA ASP A 88 11.78 12.11 23.73
C ASP A 88 10.66 11.09 23.56
N ILE A 89 9.42 11.56 23.33
CA ILE A 89 8.27 10.71 23.06
C ILE A 89 8.45 10.03 21.71
N ILE A 90 8.80 10.79 20.66
CA ILE A 90 9.08 10.27 19.32
C ILE A 90 10.16 9.20 19.38
N ASN A 91 11.31 9.51 19.99
CA ASN A 91 12.43 8.57 20.06
C ASN A 91 12.06 7.30 20.83
N LYS A 92 11.28 7.41 21.89
CA LYS A 92 10.86 6.25 22.67
C LYS A 92 9.89 5.37 21.92
N LEU A 93 8.87 5.95 21.27
CA LEU A 93 7.92 5.19 20.45
C LEU A 93 8.62 4.54 19.26
N TYR A 94 9.47 5.29 18.57
CA TYR A 94 10.23 4.79 17.43
C TYR A 94 11.13 3.61 17.82
N GLN A 95 11.89 3.73 18.91
CA GLN A 95 12.75 2.64 19.36
C GLN A 95 11.95 1.36 19.67
N GLN A 96 10.81 1.50 20.36
CA GLN A 96 9.97 0.34 20.66
C GLN A 96 9.37 -0.29 19.39
N VAL A 97 8.89 0.54 18.47
CA VAL A 97 8.35 0.08 17.19
C VAL A 97 9.40 -0.68 16.38
N VAL A 98 10.62 -0.14 16.29
CA VAL A 98 11.72 -0.78 15.56
C VAL A 98 12.12 -2.10 16.20
N ASP A 99 12.26 -2.14 17.53
CA ASP A 99 12.62 -3.35 18.25
C ASP A 99 11.58 -4.47 18.04
N GLU A 100 10.29 -4.14 18.17
CA GLU A 100 9.19 -5.10 17.95
C GLU A 100 9.09 -5.55 16.48
N TYR A 101 9.34 -4.63 15.54
CA TYR A 101 9.36 -4.96 14.12
C TYR A 101 10.53 -5.87 13.76
N GLN A 102 11.71 -5.59 14.27
CA GLN A 102 12.90 -6.44 14.08
C GLN A 102 12.69 -7.83 14.69
N GLU A 103 12.08 -7.92 15.89
CA GLU A 103 11.71 -9.21 16.48
C GLU A 103 10.77 -9.99 15.55
N LYS A 104 9.77 -9.32 14.98
CA LYS A 104 8.80 -9.90 14.04
C LYS A 104 9.44 -10.44 12.77
N ILE A 105 10.33 -9.67 12.13
CA ILE A 105 10.94 -10.07 10.86
C ILE A 105 12.13 -11.02 11.04
N SER A 106 12.74 -11.09 12.22
CA SER A 106 13.90 -11.95 12.50
C SER A 106 13.63 -13.45 12.28
N ILE A 107 12.37 -13.86 12.35
CA ILE A 107 11.94 -15.24 12.10
C ILE A 107 11.78 -15.58 10.62
N LEU A 108 11.90 -14.59 9.72
CA LEU A 108 11.69 -14.71 8.28
C LEU A 108 13.02 -14.73 7.54
N PRO A 109 13.11 -15.42 6.39
CA PRO A 109 14.19 -15.22 5.45
C PRO A 109 14.21 -13.77 4.94
N GLU A 110 15.38 -13.22 4.70
CA GLU A 110 15.56 -11.85 4.20
C GLU A 110 14.79 -11.58 2.91
N GLU A 111 14.80 -12.53 1.96
CA GLU A 111 14.04 -12.44 0.71
C GLU A 111 12.54 -12.26 0.95
N VAL A 112 11.98 -13.01 1.92
CA VAL A 112 10.55 -12.93 2.27
C VAL A 112 10.23 -11.59 2.93
N THR A 113 11.11 -11.08 3.77
CA THR A 113 10.98 -9.76 4.39
C THR A 113 10.98 -8.67 3.32
N ASN A 114 11.93 -8.69 2.39
CA ASN A 114 12.02 -7.73 1.29
C ASN A 114 10.77 -7.77 0.39
N GLU A 115 10.30 -8.95 0.03
CA GLU A 115 9.05 -9.10 -0.74
C GLU A 115 7.83 -8.56 0.02
N PHE A 116 7.73 -8.83 1.31
CA PHE A 116 6.64 -8.37 2.16
C PHE A 116 6.62 -6.84 2.26
N GLU A 117 7.76 -6.21 2.57
CA GLU A 117 7.90 -4.76 2.67
C GLU A 117 7.53 -4.07 1.35
N LYS A 118 8.05 -4.57 0.23
CA LYS A 118 7.74 -4.04 -1.12
C LYS A 118 6.27 -4.20 -1.48
N ALA A 119 5.69 -5.38 -1.24
CA ALA A 119 4.31 -5.66 -1.60
C ALA A 119 3.33 -4.74 -0.85
N ILE A 120 3.51 -4.57 0.47
CA ILE A 120 2.66 -3.68 1.27
C ILE A 120 2.82 -2.24 0.81
N SER A 121 4.06 -1.76 0.66
CA SER A 121 4.34 -0.38 0.25
C SER A 121 3.73 -0.05 -1.11
N LEU A 122 3.89 -0.92 -2.10
CA LEU A 122 3.32 -0.73 -3.43
C LEU A 122 1.80 -0.76 -3.40
N GLN A 123 1.20 -1.68 -2.66
CA GLN A 123 -0.26 -1.78 -2.56
C GLN A 123 -0.87 -0.52 -1.93
N VAL A 124 -0.27 -0.01 -0.87
CA VAL A 124 -0.73 1.22 -0.20
C VAL A 124 -0.61 2.42 -1.15
N ILE A 125 0.56 2.60 -1.78
CA ILE A 125 0.79 3.70 -2.74
C ILE A 125 -0.24 3.63 -3.88
N ASP A 126 -0.46 2.46 -4.46
CA ASP A 126 -1.37 2.30 -5.61
C ASP A 126 -2.82 2.62 -5.23
N ASN A 127 -3.28 2.17 -4.06
CA ASN A 127 -4.62 2.45 -3.57
C ASN A 127 -4.85 3.96 -3.37
N TYR A 128 -3.95 4.63 -2.66
CA TYR A 128 -4.06 6.07 -2.41
C TYR A 128 -3.90 6.90 -3.67
N TRP A 129 -3.02 6.50 -4.58
CA TRP A 129 -2.84 7.20 -5.85
C TRP A 129 -4.08 7.11 -6.74
N MET A 130 -4.72 5.96 -6.83
CA MET A 130 -5.97 5.79 -7.58
C MET A 130 -7.11 6.64 -7.01
N GLU A 131 -7.24 6.70 -5.69
CA GLU A 131 -8.20 7.55 -5.01
C GLU A 131 -7.90 9.04 -5.25
N HIS A 132 -6.63 9.44 -5.16
CA HIS A 132 -6.20 10.81 -5.39
C HIS A 132 -6.51 11.30 -6.80
N ILE A 133 -6.26 10.49 -7.84
CA ILE A 133 -6.63 10.82 -9.22
C ILE A 133 -8.13 11.13 -9.34
N ASN A 134 -8.97 10.29 -8.72
CA ASN A 134 -10.41 10.49 -8.74
C ASN A 134 -10.80 11.79 -8.01
N THR A 135 -10.21 12.04 -6.84
CA THR A 135 -10.51 13.23 -6.04
C THR A 135 -10.06 14.51 -6.75
N MET A 136 -8.90 14.50 -7.39
CA MET A 136 -8.41 15.62 -8.19
C MET A 136 -9.29 15.89 -9.42
N SER A 137 -9.86 14.84 -10.03
CA SER A 137 -10.82 15.00 -11.12
C SER A 137 -12.10 15.70 -10.64
N HIS A 138 -12.63 15.31 -9.49
CA HIS A 138 -13.78 15.99 -8.88
C HIS A 138 -13.47 17.43 -8.46
N LEU A 139 -12.27 17.67 -7.91
CA LEU A 139 -11.84 19.03 -7.61
C LEU A 139 -11.83 19.89 -8.86
N ARG A 140 -11.29 19.38 -9.98
CA ARG A 140 -11.25 20.08 -11.26
C ARG A 140 -12.63 20.43 -11.80
N GLU A 141 -13.59 19.51 -11.69
CA GLU A 141 -14.98 19.74 -12.09
C GLU A 141 -15.64 20.84 -11.25
N GLY A 142 -15.40 20.84 -9.93
CA GLY A 142 -16.02 21.77 -8.99
C GLY A 142 -15.34 23.15 -8.92
N ILE A 143 -14.09 23.26 -9.32
CA ILE A 143 -13.27 24.47 -9.09
C ILE A 143 -13.80 25.70 -9.84
N TYR A 144 -14.44 25.49 -10.99
CA TYR A 144 -15.01 26.59 -11.78
C TYR A 144 -16.12 27.34 -11.04
N LEU A 145 -16.83 26.68 -10.12
CA LEU A 145 -17.86 27.32 -9.31
C LEU A 145 -17.27 28.37 -8.34
N ARG A 146 -16.00 28.25 -7.99
CA ARG A 146 -15.30 29.21 -7.11
C ARG A 146 -14.94 30.51 -7.82
N GLY A 147 -14.89 30.51 -9.15
CA GLY A 147 -14.74 31.72 -9.96
C GLY A 147 -15.81 32.78 -9.67
N TYR A 148 -16.99 32.39 -9.21
CA TYR A 148 -18.05 33.32 -8.78
C TYR A 148 -17.67 34.07 -7.47
N ALA A 149 -16.75 33.51 -6.66
CA ALA A 149 -16.27 34.14 -5.42
C ALA A 149 -15.01 35.02 -5.62
N GLN A 150 -14.68 35.40 -6.85
CA GLN A 150 -13.51 36.23 -7.22
C GLN A 150 -12.15 35.56 -6.86
N VAL A 151 -12.11 34.24 -6.71
CA VAL A 151 -10.87 33.49 -6.53
C VAL A 151 -10.43 32.97 -7.89
N ASP A 152 -9.13 33.09 -8.20
CA ASP A 152 -8.57 32.47 -9.41
C ASP A 152 -8.70 30.94 -9.32
N PRO A 153 -9.48 30.31 -10.21
CA PRO A 153 -9.74 28.87 -10.17
C PRO A 153 -8.45 28.03 -10.26
N LEU A 154 -7.47 28.47 -11.05
CA LEU A 154 -6.20 27.74 -11.18
C LEU A 154 -5.40 27.79 -9.88
N HIS A 155 -5.33 28.96 -9.24
CA HIS A 155 -4.64 29.10 -7.97
C HIS A 155 -5.31 28.24 -6.88
N ALA A 156 -6.64 28.28 -6.79
CA ALA A 156 -7.39 27.44 -5.85
C ALA A 156 -7.14 25.93 -6.11
N TYR A 157 -7.17 25.49 -7.37
CA TYR A 157 -6.88 24.10 -7.73
C TYR A 157 -5.47 23.68 -7.33
N THR A 158 -4.48 24.54 -7.58
CA THR A 158 -3.09 24.24 -7.24
C THR A 158 -2.90 24.10 -5.73
N MET A 159 -3.45 25.03 -4.96
CA MET A 159 -3.32 25.01 -3.47
C MET A 159 -4.04 23.81 -2.86
N GLU A 160 -5.30 23.59 -3.23
CA GLU A 160 -6.06 22.45 -2.71
C GLU A 160 -5.50 21.12 -3.17
N GLY A 161 -5.04 21.05 -4.43
CA GLY A 161 -4.39 19.85 -4.95
C GLY A 161 -3.08 19.55 -4.25
N PHE A 162 -2.33 20.58 -3.82
CA PHE A 162 -1.13 20.42 -3.00
C PHE A 162 -1.47 19.87 -1.61
N ASP A 163 -2.44 20.49 -0.93
CA ASP A 163 -2.86 20.05 0.42
C ASP A 163 -3.39 18.60 0.41
N MET A 164 -4.16 18.26 -0.63
CA MET A 164 -4.68 16.90 -0.80
C MET A 164 -3.56 15.88 -1.08
N PHE A 165 -2.55 16.27 -1.86
CA PHE A 165 -1.41 15.42 -2.17
C PHE A 165 -0.52 15.19 -0.95
N ASP A 166 -0.23 16.25 -0.19
CA ASP A 166 0.52 16.15 1.06
C ASP A 166 -0.18 15.23 2.07
N LYS A 167 -1.48 15.42 2.25
CA LYS A 167 -2.29 14.54 3.10
C LYS A 167 -2.30 13.09 2.62
N MET A 168 -2.31 12.86 1.31
CA MET A 168 -2.19 11.53 0.73
C MET A 168 -0.84 10.90 1.10
N LEU A 169 0.27 11.63 1.00
CA LEU A 169 1.60 11.12 1.38
C LEU A 169 1.67 10.74 2.86
N GLN A 170 1.13 11.58 3.74
CA GLN A 170 1.03 11.29 5.18
C GLN A 170 0.20 10.01 5.44
N ASN A 171 -0.93 9.84 4.75
CA ASN A 171 -1.75 8.64 4.87
C ASN A 171 -1.04 7.39 4.32
N ILE A 172 -0.25 7.51 3.26
CA ILE A 172 0.59 6.41 2.75
C ILE A 172 1.59 5.98 3.82
N ASP A 173 2.29 6.90 4.46
CA ASP A 173 3.27 6.58 5.50
C ASP A 173 2.58 5.96 6.73
N LYS A 174 1.43 6.50 7.14
CA LYS A 174 0.60 5.94 8.21
C LYS A 174 0.18 4.51 7.93
N ASP A 175 -0.49 4.28 6.80
CA ASP A 175 -1.08 2.96 6.50
C ASP A 175 0.01 1.93 6.18
N THR A 176 1.11 2.33 5.53
CA THR A 176 2.27 1.46 5.36
C THR A 176 2.81 1.01 6.71
N THR A 177 2.99 1.95 7.65
CA THR A 177 3.45 1.65 9.01
C THR A 177 2.50 0.68 9.71
N VAL A 178 1.21 1.02 9.78
CA VAL A 178 0.20 0.20 10.47
C VAL A 178 0.11 -1.20 9.86
N PHE A 179 0.08 -1.31 8.52
CA PHE A 179 -0.02 -2.62 7.88
C PHE A 179 1.22 -3.48 8.07
N LEU A 180 2.43 -2.90 7.98
CA LEU A 180 3.66 -3.63 8.26
C LEU A 180 3.74 -4.11 9.70
N LEU A 181 3.31 -3.29 10.66
CA LEU A 181 3.36 -3.65 12.09
C LEU A 181 2.27 -4.66 12.48
N LYS A 182 1.05 -4.52 11.98
CA LYS A 182 -0.10 -5.36 12.39
C LYS A 182 -0.32 -6.60 11.52
N ALA A 183 0.22 -6.67 10.30
CA ALA A 183 0.04 -7.84 9.44
C ALA A 183 0.63 -9.11 10.08
N GLU A 184 -0.16 -10.18 10.11
CA GLU A 184 0.31 -11.51 10.46
C GLU A 184 0.94 -12.17 9.23
N ILE A 185 2.23 -12.48 9.30
CA ILE A 185 2.93 -13.18 8.22
C ILE A 185 2.67 -14.67 8.39
N ARG A 186 1.72 -15.22 7.65
CA ARG A 186 1.47 -16.66 7.63
C ARG A 186 2.40 -17.30 6.60
N GLN A 187 3.42 -17.99 7.08
CA GLN A 187 4.25 -18.83 6.21
C GLN A 187 3.40 -20.00 5.72
N ASN A 188 2.90 -19.90 4.49
CA ASN A 188 2.31 -21.06 3.82
C ASN A 188 3.46 -21.94 3.31
N ILE A 189 4.03 -22.78 4.19
CA ILE A 189 5.21 -23.63 3.92
C ILE A 189 4.86 -24.77 2.93
N GLU A 190 3.62 -24.88 2.49
CA GLU A 190 3.26 -25.82 1.44
C GLU A 190 3.52 -25.20 0.04
N ARG A 191 4.79 -25.13 -0.36
CA ARG A 191 5.11 -25.26 -1.80
C ARG A 191 4.66 -26.66 -2.21
N LYS A 192 3.45 -26.77 -2.78
CA LYS A 192 3.09 -27.98 -3.55
C LYS A 192 4.21 -28.15 -4.59
N PRO A 193 4.91 -29.30 -4.60
CA PRO A 193 5.92 -29.52 -5.63
C PRO A 193 5.23 -29.31 -6.96
N ALA A 194 5.84 -28.47 -7.80
CA ALA A 194 5.36 -28.26 -9.17
C ALA A 194 5.15 -29.64 -9.77
N ALA A 195 3.92 -29.91 -10.21
CA ALA A 195 3.57 -31.19 -10.82
C ALA A 195 4.62 -31.50 -11.86
N GLU A 196 5.33 -32.62 -11.67
CA GLU A 196 6.27 -33.11 -12.65
C GLU A 196 5.56 -33.16 -13.98
N THR A 197 6.01 -32.34 -14.92
CA THR A 197 5.59 -32.41 -16.31
C THR A 197 5.93 -33.82 -16.81
N LYS A 198 4.92 -34.70 -16.82
CA LYS A 198 5.04 -36.00 -17.49
C LYS A 198 5.52 -35.71 -18.89
N LYS A 199 6.78 -36.11 -19.14
CA LYS A 199 7.33 -36.11 -20.48
C LYS A 199 6.35 -36.88 -21.38
N MET A 200 5.67 -36.17 -22.27
CA MET A 200 4.93 -36.80 -23.37
C MET A 200 5.96 -37.56 -24.21
N SER A 201 6.03 -38.87 -24.02
CA SER A 201 6.78 -39.73 -24.90
C SER A 201 6.00 -39.83 -26.20
N THR A 202 6.51 -39.23 -27.24
CA THR A 202 6.09 -39.52 -28.62
C THR A 202 6.57 -40.90 -28.98
N ASN A 203 5.71 -41.91 -28.87
CA ASN A 203 5.96 -43.20 -29.47
C ASN A 203 5.76 -43.10 -30.99
N LYS A 204 6.88 -42.96 -31.68
CA LYS A 204 7.03 -43.50 -33.04
C LYS A 204 7.69 -44.86 -32.87
N ASP A 205 6.95 -45.90 -33.08
CA ASP A 205 7.45 -47.08 -33.79
C ASP A 205 6.30 -47.99 -34.21
N ASP A 206 6.47 -48.44 -35.42
CA ASP A 206 5.65 -49.31 -36.23
C ASP A 206 5.30 -50.65 -35.56
N SER A 207 4.06 -51.11 -35.74
CA SER A 207 3.71 -52.29 -36.49
C SER A 207 2.28 -52.78 -36.15
N SER A 208 1.48 -52.83 -37.19
CA SER A 208 0.42 -53.79 -37.46
C SER A 208 -0.45 -54.37 -36.31
N ASP A 209 -1.72 -54.01 -36.17
CA ASP A 209 -2.81 -54.87 -36.65
C ASP A 209 -4.20 -54.20 -36.45
N LYS A 210 -5.10 -54.61 -37.29
CA LYS A 210 -6.42 -54.08 -37.56
C LYS A 210 -7.39 -54.13 -36.37
N SER A 211 -8.08 -53.05 -36.09
CA SER A 211 -9.53 -53.03 -35.95
C SER A 211 -10.08 -51.59 -35.99
N LYS A 212 -10.82 -51.31 -37.07
CA LYS A 212 -11.50 -50.05 -37.35
C LYS A 212 -12.65 -49.84 -36.36
N LYS A 213 -12.54 -48.90 -35.42
CA LYS A 213 -13.72 -48.25 -34.82
C LYS A 213 -13.92 -46.92 -35.51
N LYS A 214 -15.06 -46.76 -36.20
CA LYS A 214 -15.49 -45.55 -36.88
C LYS A 214 -15.71 -44.45 -35.85
N PRO A 215 -15.28 -43.18 -36.11
CA PRO A 215 -15.60 -42.09 -35.23
C PRO A 215 -17.10 -41.76 -35.30
N ALA A 216 -17.72 -41.55 -34.13
CA ALA A 216 -19.10 -41.12 -34.03
C ALA A 216 -19.25 -39.69 -34.60
N LYS A 217 -20.11 -39.54 -35.61
CA LYS A 217 -20.44 -38.22 -36.18
C LYS A 217 -21.28 -37.44 -35.17
N SER A 218 -20.77 -36.33 -34.68
CA SER A 218 -21.57 -35.34 -33.96
C SER A 218 -22.61 -34.74 -34.90
N LYS A 219 -23.90 -34.78 -34.51
CA LYS A 219 -24.97 -34.10 -35.25
C LYS A 219 -24.69 -32.58 -35.17
N LYS A 220 -24.58 -31.94 -36.32
CA LYS A 220 -24.56 -30.47 -36.42
C LYS A 220 -25.93 -29.98 -36.06
N VAL A 221 -26.01 -29.18 -34.99
CA VAL A 221 -27.23 -28.46 -34.58
C VAL A 221 -27.40 -27.25 -35.48
N GLY A 222 -28.56 -27.12 -36.12
CA GLY A 222 -28.90 -25.99 -36.98
C GLY A 222 -29.20 -24.74 -36.15
N ARG A 223 -29.19 -23.58 -36.81
CA ARG A 223 -29.31 -22.25 -36.14
C ARG A 223 -30.62 -22.04 -35.37
N ASN A 224 -31.66 -22.87 -35.62
CA ASN A 224 -32.98 -22.80 -35.00
C ASN A 224 -33.39 -24.11 -34.26
N ASP A 225 -32.45 -25.00 -33.97
CA ASP A 225 -32.73 -26.21 -33.21
C ASP A 225 -32.57 -25.97 -31.70
N LEU A 226 -33.40 -26.64 -30.92
CA LEU A 226 -33.33 -26.63 -29.47
C LEU A 226 -31.99 -27.20 -28.96
N CYS A 227 -31.40 -26.55 -27.95
CA CYS A 227 -30.14 -27.00 -27.38
C CYS A 227 -30.27 -28.41 -26.78
N PRO A 228 -29.36 -29.33 -27.07
CA PRO A 228 -29.43 -30.70 -26.54
C PRO A 228 -29.11 -30.81 -25.05
N CYS A 229 -28.86 -29.71 -24.39
CA CYS A 229 -28.62 -29.65 -22.94
C CYS A 229 -29.87 -29.22 -22.09
N GLY A 230 -31.03 -29.08 -22.68
CA GLY A 230 -32.32 -28.77 -22.02
C GLY A 230 -32.61 -27.29 -21.97
#